data_39b4cd967d28a60cbb48fb44bf728297
#
_entry.id   39b4cd967d28a60cbb48fb44bf728297
#
_cell.length_a   1.000
_cell.length_b   1.000
_cell.length_c   1.000
_cell.angle_alpha   90.00
_cell.angle_beta   90.00
_cell.angle_gamma   90.00
#
_symmetry.space_group_name_H-M   'P 1'
#
loop_
_entity.id
_entity.type
_entity.pdbx_description
1 polymer ?
#
loop_
_entity_poly.entity_id
_entity_poly.type
_entity_poly.pdbx_seq_one_letter_code
_entity_poly.pdbx_strand_id
1 'polypeptide(L)'
;MNAAVEDLSTPLPAVTVGSDEHKELFCRVFIETHDPYDPAGIAWPDLDEMTVRRLRAMPFWNEAVSTEHDVARKVQALVPHEPDPRVREAIALNGFEEGRHSALLDHMLRHYEIPRPATREEALSDDPLWDFMRVGYGECFDSFFSFGLYKLAGDSGLFPQPLLTAVAPIVQEEARHILFFANWIAYCRAREGAAGKLSHMARCAMAMTAQVWGRVKTAISAARGGDDAGGEENDFMMGVKDSLDVVSSPRQLLAVCLSENDRRLAPYDPRLLRPTFVPKLARALARVVP
;
A
#
# COMPACT_ATOMS: atom_id res chain seq x y z
N MET A 1 25.30 -40.63 -6.36
CA MET A 1 25.22 -39.29 -6.99
C MET A 1 24.97 -38.33 -5.85
N ASN A 2 26.01 -37.63 -5.42
CA ASN A 2 25.91 -36.61 -4.37
C ASN A 2 25.33 -35.34 -4.99
N ALA A 3 24.11 -34.98 -4.61
CA ALA A 3 23.62 -33.63 -4.83
C ALA A 3 24.45 -32.69 -3.96
N ALA A 4 25.15 -31.77 -4.57
CA ALA A 4 25.87 -30.72 -3.87
C ALA A 4 24.82 -29.90 -3.10
N VAL A 5 24.92 -29.88 -1.78
CA VAL A 5 24.22 -28.91 -0.93
C VAL A 5 24.84 -27.57 -1.28
N GLU A 6 24.08 -26.71 -1.98
CA GLU A 6 24.49 -25.33 -2.19
C GLU A 6 24.69 -24.69 -0.83
N ASP A 7 25.89 -24.18 -0.61
CA ASP A 7 26.29 -23.46 0.60
C ASP A 7 25.52 -22.12 0.67
N LEU A 8 24.43 -22.09 1.43
CA LEU A 8 23.57 -20.92 1.65
C LEU A 8 24.27 -19.81 2.46
N SER A 9 25.56 -19.96 2.78
CA SER A 9 26.33 -19.01 3.59
C SER A 9 27.04 -17.91 2.81
N THR A 10 27.09 -17.99 1.48
CA THR A 10 27.74 -16.94 0.66
C THR A 10 26.82 -15.72 0.53
N PRO A 11 27.22 -14.53 1.00
CA PRO A 11 26.42 -13.33 0.83
C PRO A 11 26.16 -13.07 -0.67
N LEU A 12 24.92 -12.85 -1.02
CA LEU A 12 24.55 -12.47 -2.40
C LEU A 12 25.33 -11.23 -2.80
N PRO A 13 25.89 -11.15 -4.04
CA PRO A 13 26.62 -9.99 -4.48
C PRO A 13 25.76 -8.73 -4.40
N ALA A 14 26.36 -7.63 -3.91
CA ALA A 14 25.66 -6.36 -3.80
C ALA A 14 25.26 -5.84 -5.19
N VAL A 15 24.05 -5.31 -5.29
CA VAL A 15 23.54 -4.69 -6.52
C VAL A 15 23.68 -3.18 -6.42
N THR A 16 24.28 -2.57 -7.45
CA THR A 16 24.45 -1.11 -7.49
C THR A 16 23.14 -0.44 -7.87
N VAL A 17 22.64 0.44 -7.00
CA VAL A 17 21.40 1.21 -7.26
C VAL A 17 21.54 2.02 -8.54
N GLY A 18 20.59 1.88 -9.46
CA GLY A 18 20.56 2.55 -10.77
C GLY A 18 21.23 1.73 -11.89
N SER A 19 21.83 0.56 -11.58
CA SER A 19 22.33 -0.36 -12.61
C SER A 19 21.18 -1.12 -13.28
N ASP A 20 21.48 -1.74 -14.42
CA ASP A 20 20.52 -2.62 -15.10
C ASP A 20 20.23 -3.88 -14.26
N GLU A 21 21.20 -4.38 -13.49
CA GLU A 21 20.97 -5.48 -12.53
C GLU A 21 19.98 -5.08 -11.42
N HIS A 22 20.07 -3.83 -10.93
CA HIS A 22 19.09 -3.31 -9.97
C HIS A 22 17.68 -3.28 -10.57
N LYS A 23 17.55 -2.77 -11.82
CA LYS A 23 16.29 -2.73 -12.54
C LYS A 23 15.73 -4.14 -12.74
N GLU A 24 16.53 -5.07 -13.26
CA GLU A 24 16.10 -6.44 -13.47
C GLU A 24 15.70 -7.13 -12.17
N LEU A 25 16.40 -6.86 -11.06
CA LEU A 25 16.09 -7.44 -9.76
C LEU A 25 14.70 -7.00 -9.28
N PHE A 26 14.42 -5.69 -9.23
CA PHE A 26 13.14 -5.24 -8.67
C PHE A 26 11.97 -5.53 -9.60
N CYS A 27 12.12 -5.44 -10.92
CA CYS A 27 11.07 -5.82 -11.85
C CYS A 27 10.78 -7.31 -11.79
N ARG A 28 11.83 -8.15 -11.79
CA ARG A 28 11.69 -9.59 -11.71
C ARG A 28 10.97 -10.02 -10.43
N VAL A 29 11.44 -9.54 -9.27
CA VAL A 29 10.80 -9.88 -7.99
C VAL A 29 9.34 -9.47 -8.01
N PHE A 30 9.01 -8.29 -8.51
CA PHE A 30 7.63 -7.82 -8.59
C PHE A 30 6.77 -8.71 -9.48
N ILE A 31 7.23 -9.05 -10.68
CA ILE A 31 6.47 -9.84 -11.66
C ILE A 31 6.36 -11.31 -11.24
N GLU A 32 7.47 -11.93 -10.78
CA GLU A 32 7.49 -13.34 -10.43
C GLU A 32 6.76 -13.68 -9.11
N THR A 33 6.55 -12.71 -8.24
CA THR A 33 5.79 -12.90 -7.00
C THR A 33 4.32 -12.49 -7.13
N HIS A 34 3.85 -12.22 -8.35
CA HIS A 34 2.44 -12.02 -8.64
C HIS A 34 1.63 -13.27 -8.31
N ASP A 35 0.55 -13.10 -7.54
CA ASP A 35 -0.40 -14.17 -7.22
C ASP A 35 -1.67 -13.99 -8.06
N PRO A 36 -1.89 -14.81 -9.10
CA PRO A 36 -3.06 -14.69 -9.96
C PRO A 36 -4.30 -15.22 -9.23
N TYR A 37 -5.22 -14.35 -8.86
CA TYR A 37 -6.55 -14.71 -8.38
C TYR A 37 -7.63 -13.91 -9.12
N ASP A 38 -8.84 -14.48 -9.17
CA ASP A 38 -10.02 -13.81 -9.71
C ASP A 38 -10.92 -13.36 -8.55
N PRO A 39 -11.14 -12.04 -8.36
CA PRO A 39 -12.05 -11.53 -7.33
C PRO A 39 -13.46 -12.13 -7.39
N ALA A 40 -13.96 -12.42 -8.60
CA ALA A 40 -15.29 -13.03 -8.78
C ALA A 40 -15.36 -14.49 -8.31
N GLY A 41 -14.21 -15.19 -8.26
CA GLY A 41 -14.11 -16.58 -7.80
C GLY A 41 -13.93 -16.73 -6.29
N ILE A 42 -13.80 -15.64 -5.54
CA ILE A 42 -13.61 -15.70 -4.09
C ILE A 42 -14.91 -16.09 -3.41
N ALA A 43 -14.87 -17.21 -2.67
CA ALA A 43 -16.00 -17.65 -1.83
C ALA A 43 -16.03 -16.84 -0.53
N TRP A 44 -16.95 -15.89 -0.44
CA TRP A 44 -17.17 -15.13 0.79
C TRP A 44 -17.82 -16.01 1.85
N PRO A 45 -17.33 -16.00 3.10
CA PRO A 45 -17.93 -16.82 4.17
C PRO A 45 -19.30 -16.29 4.60
N ASP A 46 -20.16 -17.20 5.06
CA ASP A 46 -21.35 -16.80 5.78
C ASP A 46 -20.96 -16.15 7.10
N LEU A 47 -21.49 -14.95 7.35
CA LEU A 47 -21.22 -14.17 8.57
C LEU A 47 -22.50 -14.09 9.42
N ASP A 48 -22.32 -14.13 10.74
CA ASP A 48 -23.42 -13.81 11.63
C ASP A 48 -23.87 -12.34 11.50
N GLU A 49 -25.11 -12.07 11.92
CA GLU A 49 -25.72 -10.74 11.78
C GLU A 49 -24.93 -9.64 12.51
N MET A 50 -24.27 -9.98 13.63
CA MET A 50 -23.49 -9.01 14.40
C MET A 50 -22.21 -8.63 13.64
N THR A 51 -21.54 -9.58 13.02
CA THR A 51 -20.36 -9.35 12.19
C THR A 51 -20.72 -8.53 10.94
N VAL A 52 -21.83 -8.85 10.27
CA VAL A 52 -22.31 -8.05 9.11
C VAL A 52 -22.65 -6.61 9.54
N ARG A 53 -23.35 -6.44 10.68
CA ARG A 53 -23.62 -5.09 11.23
C ARG A 53 -22.32 -4.32 11.52
N ARG A 54 -21.32 -4.98 12.06
CA ARG A 54 -20.01 -4.38 12.32
C ARG A 54 -19.32 -3.95 11.03
N LEU A 55 -19.31 -4.80 10.00
CA LEU A 55 -18.80 -4.44 8.67
C LEU A 55 -19.54 -3.23 8.07
N ARG A 56 -20.88 -3.22 8.15
CA ARG A 56 -21.71 -2.10 7.65
C ARG A 56 -21.50 -0.79 8.42
N ALA A 57 -21.12 -0.86 9.67
CA ALA A 57 -20.84 0.31 10.51
C ALA A 57 -19.47 0.96 10.24
N MET A 58 -18.57 0.28 9.51
CA MET A 58 -17.27 0.85 9.15
C MET A 58 -17.44 1.91 8.06
N PRO A 59 -17.05 3.17 8.29
CA PRO A 59 -17.36 4.28 7.38
C PRO A 59 -16.46 4.33 6.14
N PHE A 60 -15.40 3.55 6.09
CA PHE A 60 -14.30 3.69 5.13
C PHE A 60 -14.43 2.87 3.84
N TRP A 61 -15.41 1.96 3.72
CA TRP A 61 -15.46 1.04 2.57
C TRP A 61 -15.56 1.74 1.22
N ASN A 62 -16.36 2.81 1.18
CA ASN A 62 -16.52 3.57 -0.05
C ASN A 62 -15.21 4.25 -0.45
N GLU A 63 -14.51 4.82 0.51
CA GLU A 63 -13.19 5.42 0.32
C GLU A 63 -12.19 4.37 -0.15
N ALA A 64 -12.09 3.22 0.52
CA ALA A 64 -11.18 2.15 0.13
C ALA A 64 -11.36 1.72 -1.34
N VAL A 65 -12.62 1.41 -1.76
CA VAL A 65 -12.88 1.00 -3.16
C VAL A 65 -12.52 2.11 -4.15
N SER A 66 -12.76 3.37 -3.80
CA SER A 66 -12.52 4.51 -4.69
C SER A 66 -11.03 4.83 -4.80
N THR A 67 -10.31 4.77 -3.69
CA THR A 67 -8.86 4.96 -3.65
C THR A 67 -8.16 3.92 -4.53
N GLU A 68 -8.46 2.63 -4.36
CA GLU A 68 -7.90 1.56 -5.19
C GLU A 68 -8.20 1.79 -6.68
N HIS A 69 -9.44 2.20 -7.00
CA HIS A 69 -9.83 2.49 -8.38
C HIS A 69 -9.03 3.66 -8.97
N ASP A 70 -8.89 4.77 -8.22
CA ASP A 70 -8.16 5.95 -8.67
C ASP A 70 -6.66 5.70 -8.74
N VAL A 71 -6.10 4.92 -7.82
CA VAL A 71 -4.71 4.43 -7.87
C VAL A 71 -4.47 3.65 -9.15
N ALA A 72 -5.33 2.67 -9.46
CA ALA A 72 -5.24 1.89 -10.69
C ALA A 72 -5.18 2.78 -11.95
N ARG A 73 -6.06 3.80 -12.03
CA ARG A 73 -6.13 4.73 -13.16
C ARG A 73 -4.84 5.57 -13.29
N LYS A 74 -4.34 6.10 -12.16
CA LYS A 74 -3.11 6.91 -12.13
C LYS A 74 -1.88 6.09 -12.50
N VAL A 75 -1.77 4.87 -11.99
CA VAL A 75 -0.68 3.94 -12.34
C VAL A 75 -0.74 3.57 -13.81
N GLN A 76 -1.92 3.20 -14.33
CA GLN A 76 -2.10 2.85 -15.75
C GLN A 76 -1.80 4.03 -16.69
N ALA A 77 -2.04 5.27 -16.26
CA ALA A 77 -1.74 6.46 -17.05
C ALA A 77 -0.23 6.62 -17.31
N LEU A 78 0.65 6.12 -16.45
CA LEU A 78 2.10 6.16 -16.65
C LEU A 78 2.59 5.13 -17.69
N VAL A 79 1.90 4.01 -17.86
CA VAL A 79 2.34 2.88 -18.71
C VAL A 79 2.79 3.30 -20.11
N PRO A 80 2.03 4.10 -20.88
CA PRO A 80 2.45 4.53 -22.23
C PRO A 80 3.65 5.47 -22.24
N HIS A 81 4.00 6.05 -21.10
CA HIS A 81 5.10 7.01 -20.97
C HIS A 81 6.40 6.38 -20.46
N GLU A 82 6.38 5.12 -19.99
CA GLU A 82 7.59 4.41 -19.55
C GLU A 82 8.31 3.79 -20.76
N PRO A 83 9.54 4.25 -21.06
CA PRO A 83 10.29 3.77 -22.23
C PRO A 83 10.87 2.37 -22.06
N ASP A 84 11.27 1.98 -20.84
CA ASP A 84 11.87 0.67 -20.58
C ASP A 84 10.76 -0.41 -20.57
N PRO A 85 10.84 -1.42 -21.45
CA PRO A 85 9.77 -2.41 -21.56
C PRO A 85 9.58 -3.26 -20.31
N ARG A 86 10.66 -3.51 -19.55
CA ARG A 86 10.58 -4.32 -18.33
C ARG A 86 9.95 -3.55 -17.17
N VAL A 87 10.30 -2.28 -17.04
CA VAL A 87 9.69 -1.37 -16.05
C VAL A 87 8.22 -1.11 -16.42
N ARG A 88 7.94 -0.92 -17.70
CA ARG A 88 6.56 -0.73 -18.20
C ARG A 88 5.67 -1.94 -17.90
N GLU A 89 6.19 -3.16 -18.08
CA GLU A 89 5.49 -4.41 -17.72
C GLU A 89 5.16 -4.44 -16.22
N ALA A 90 6.11 -4.09 -15.36
CA ALA A 90 5.91 -4.06 -13.92
C ALA A 90 4.89 -2.99 -13.49
N ILE A 91 4.94 -1.78 -14.09
CA ILE A 91 3.96 -0.72 -13.82
C ILE A 91 2.56 -1.13 -14.29
N ALA A 92 2.45 -1.76 -15.48
CA ALA A 92 1.18 -2.26 -15.98
C ALA A 92 0.57 -3.32 -15.08
N LEU A 93 1.40 -4.23 -14.53
CA LEU A 93 0.98 -5.23 -13.56
C LEU A 93 0.52 -4.57 -12.25
N ASN A 94 1.26 -3.58 -11.75
CA ASN A 94 0.86 -2.84 -10.55
C ASN A 94 -0.54 -2.22 -10.73
N GLY A 95 -0.78 -1.45 -11.79
CA GLY A 95 -2.10 -0.88 -12.04
C GLY A 95 -3.21 -1.92 -12.30
N PHE A 96 -2.87 -3.11 -12.80
CA PHE A 96 -3.80 -4.23 -12.89
C PHE A 96 -4.19 -4.77 -11.50
N GLU A 97 -3.21 -4.94 -10.61
CA GLU A 97 -3.44 -5.41 -9.24
C GLU A 97 -4.28 -4.42 -8.42
N GLU A 98 -4.04 -3.11 -8.53
CA GLU A 98 -4.86 -2.07 -7.90
C GLU A 98 -6.34 -2.13 -8.37
N GLY A 99 -6.55 -2.27 -9.69
CA GLY A 99 -7.90 -2.47 -10.23
C GLY A 99 -8.56 -3.75 -9.69
N ARG A 100 -7.78 -4.79 -9.44
CA ARG A 100 -8.23 -6.04 -8.85
C ARG A 100 -8.56 -5.91 -7.36
N HIS A 101 -7.81 -5.11 -6.60
CA HIS A 101 -8.13 -4.75 -5.22
C HIS A 101 -9.50 -4.05 -5.13
N SER A 102 -9.68 -3.03 -5.96
CA SER A 102 -10.99 -2.35 -6.07
C SER A 102 -12.12 -3.32 -6.38
N ALA A 103 -11.93 -4.23 -7.34
CA ALA A 103 -12.93 -5.24 -7.69
C ALA A 103 -13.21 -6.22 -6.54
N LEU A 104 -12.18 -6.66 -5.82
CA LEU A 104 -12.34 -7.58 -4.69
C LEU A 104 -13.15 -6.93 -3.57
N LEU A 105 -12.82 -5.70 -3.19
CA LEU A 105 -13.56 -4.94 -2.18
C LEU A 105 -15.02 -4.70 -2.62
N ASP A 106 -15.24 -4.33 -3.86
CA ASP A 106 -16.59 -4.12 -4.41
C ASP A 106 -17.42 -5.41 -4.40
N HIS A 107 -16.82 -6.58 -4.70
CA HIS A 107 -17.47 -7.89 -4.57
C HIS A 107 -17.84 -8.19 -3.12
N MET A 108 -16.97 -7.90 -2.16
CA MET A 108 -17.25 -8.05 -0.73
C MET A 108 -18.44 -7.19 -0.32
N LEU A 109 -18.46 -5.92 -0.70
CA LEU A 109 -19.52 -4.99 -0.34
C LEU A 109 -20.88 -5.43 -0.88
N ARG A 110 -20.92 -5.91 -2.13
CA ARG A 110 -22.14 -6.45 -2.73
C ARG A 110 -22.59 -7.73 -2.03
N HIS A 111 -21.68 -8.64 -1.71
CA HIS A 111 -21.99 -9.92 -1.07
C HIS A 111 -22.66 -9.70 0.30
N TYR A 112 -22.14 -8.76 1.10
CA TYR A 112 -22.70 -8.45 2.43
C TYR A 112 -23.72 -7.31 2.43
N GLU A 113 -24.18 -6.90 1.25
CA GLU A 113 -25.16 -5.81 1.09
C GLU A 113 -24.75 -4.53 1.84
N ILE A 114 -23.44 -4.17 1.77
CA ILE A 114 -22.93 -2.95 2.37
C ILE A 114 -23.17 -1.80 1.39
N PRO A 115 -23.87 -0.73 1.80
CA PRO A 115 -24.15 0.40 0.94
C PRO A 115 -22.88 1.06 0.42
N ARG A 116 -22.85 1.32 -0.88
CA ARG A 116 -21.77 2.07 -1.53
C ARG A 116 -22.39 3.29 -2.23
N PRO A 117 -22.22 4.50 -1.68
CA PRO A 117 -22.60 5.71 -2.38
C PRO A 117 -21.77 5.89 -3.64
N ALA A 118 -22.31 6.60 -4.63
CA ALA A 118 -21.56 6.95 -5.83
C ALA A 118 -20.39 7.86 -5.46
N THR A 119 -19.20 7.49 -5.88
CA THR A 119 -17.99 8.30 -5.70
C THR A 119 -17.67 9.08 -6.96
N ARG A 120 -17.05 10.24 -6.78
CA ARG A 120 -16.51 11.02 -7.88
C ARG A 120 -15.11 10.50 -8.18
N GLU A 121 -14.84 10.14 -9.44
CA GLU A 121 -13.49 9.84 -9.88
C GLU A 121 -12.61 11.09 -9.80
N GLU A 122 -11.40 10.93 -9.26
CA GLU A 122 -10.41 12.00 -9.25
C GLU A 122 -9.87 12.23 -10.69
N ALA A 123 -9.70 13.48 -11.08
CA ALA A 123 -9.17 13.80 -12.39
C ALA A 123 -7.68 13.42 -12.47
N LEU A 124 -7.28 12.78 -13.57
CA LEU A 124 -5.86 12.57 -13.87
C LEU A 124 -5.21 13.92 -14.16
N SER A 125 -3.99 14.13 -13.70
CA SER A 125 -3.21 15.30 -14.05
C SER A 125 -2.58 15.20 -15.45
N ASP A 126 -2.08 16.30 -15.97
CA ASP A 126 -1.31 16.30 -17.23
C ASP A 126 0.10 15.72 -17.09
N ASP A 127 0.51 15.32 -15.86
CA ASP A 127 1.80 14.73 -15.56
C ASP A 127 1.62 13.34 -14.89
N PRO A 128 1.51 12.26 -15.70
CA PRO A 128 1.33 10.89 -15.17
C PRO A 128 2.46 10.44 -14.25
N LEU A 129 3.68 10.95 -14.45
CA LEU A 129 4.81 10.67 -13.56
C LEU A 129 4.58 11.27 -12.17
N TRP A 130 4.04 12.48 -12.13
CA TRP A 130 3.67 13.13 -10.87
C TRP A 130 2.57 12.37 -10.12
N ASP A 131 1.53 11.95 -10.85
CA ASP A 131 0.45 11.16 -10.28
C ASP A 131 0.97 9.84 -9.70
N PHE A 132 1.83 9.12 -10.44
CA PHE A 132 2.44 7.88 -9.95
C PHE A 132 3.32 8.10 -8.72
N MET A 133 4.09 9.18 -8.68
CA MET A 133 4.89 9.52 -7.49
C MET A 133 4.01 9.82 -6.27
N ARG A 134 2.94 10.58 -6.44
CA ARG A 134 1.98 10.87 -5.38
C ARG A 134 1.35 9.60 -4.83
N VAL A 135 0.85 8.75 -5.72
CA VAL A 135 0.28 7.44 -5.38
C VAL A 135 1.28 6.61 -4.62
N GLY A 136 2.46 6.34 -5.15
CA GLY A 136 3.44 5.47 -4.52
C GLY A 136 3.91 5.96 -3.13
N TYR A 137 3.97 7.28 -2.90
CA TYR A 137 4.20 7.79 -1.54
C TYR A 137 2.95 7.64 -0.65
N GLY A 138 1.74 7.79 -1.20
CA GLY A 138 0.48 7.50 -0.50
C GLY A 138 0.46 6.05 -0.03
N GLU A 139 0.69 5.12 -0.95
CA GLU A 139 0.77 3.68 -0.70
C GLU A 139 1.77 3.33 0.41
N CYS A 140 2.94 3.98 0.45
CA CYS A 140 3.90 3.76 1.53
C CYS A 140 3.35 4.07 2.93
N PHE A 141 2.42 5.03 3.04
CA PHE A 141 1.73 5.33 4.30
C PHE A 141 0.59 4.36 4.57
N ASP A 142 -0.27 4.17 3.58
CA ASP A 142 -1.50 3.41 3.74
C ASP A 142 -1.22 1.93 3.97
N SER A 143 -0.30 1.33 3.20
CA SER A 143 0.15 -0.04 3.39
C SER A 143 0.81 -0.25 4.76
N PHE A 144 1.65 0.71 5.22
CA PHE A 144 2.27 0.60 6.54
C PHE A 144 1.24 0.47 7.67
N PHE A 145 0.16 1.24 7.60
CA PHE A 145 -0.91 1.16 8.58
C PHE A 145 -1.84 -0.04 8.32
N SER A 146 -2.17 -0.33 7.07
CA SER A 146 -2.99 -1.49 6.70
C SER A 146 -2.41 -2.80 7.22
N PHE A 147 -1.09 -2.96 7.19
CA PHE A 147 -0.41 -4.13 7.74
C PHE A 147 -0.71 -4.30 9.24
N GLY A 148 -0.59 -3.22 10.01
CA GLY A 148 -0.87 -3.24 11.44
C GLY A 148 -2.34 -3.46 11.75
N LEU A 149 -3.23 -2.79 11.03
CA LEU A 149 -4.68 -2.92 11.21
C LEU A 149 -5.18 -4.31 10.84
N TYR A 150 -4.67 -4.89 9.74
CA TYR A 150 -5.00 -6.27 9.38
C TYR A 150 -4.58 -7.26 10.48
N LYS A 151 -3.39 -7.08 11.06
CA LYS A 151 -2.92 -7.89 12.19
C LYS A 151 -3.84 -7.74 13.40
N LEU A 152 -4.19 -6.51 13.75
CA LEU A 152 -5.09 -6.23 14.88
C LEU A 152 -6.50 -6.78 14.64
N ALA A 153 -7.02 -6.69 13.41
CA ALA A 153 -8.29 -7.31 13.04
C ALA A 153 -8.26 -8.82 13.28
N GLY A 154 -7.15 -9.48 12.91
CA GLY A 154 -6.95 -10.90 13.17
C GLY A 154 -6.86 -11.25 14.65
N ASP A 155 -6.15 -10.43 15.43
CA ASP A 155 -5.98 -10.66 16.87
C ASP A 155 -7.24 -10.34 17.68
N SER A 156 -8.10 -9.48 17.17
CA SER A 156 -9.31 -9.03 17.87
C SER A 156 -10.36 -10.13 18.07
N GLY A 157 -10.35 -11.17 17.23
CA GLY A 157 -11.41 -12.15 17.16
C GLY A 157 -12.77 -11.59 16.68
N LEU A 158 -12.82 -10.32 16.26
CA LEU A 158 -14.04 -9.66 15.79
C LEU A 158 -14.45 -10.10 14.39
N PHE A 159 -13.48 -10.58 13.61
CA PHE A 159 -13.67 -11.05 12.24
C PHE A 159 -13.27 -12.51 12.11
N PRO A 160 -14.09 -13.35 11.47
CA PRO A 160 -13.74 -14.76 11.28
C PRO A 160 -12.56 -14.92 10.32
N GLN A 161 -11.71 -15.89 10.59
CA GLN A 161 -10.52 -16.16 9.80
C GLN A 161 -10.78 -16.33 8.29
N PRO A 162 -11.87 -16.96 7.84
CA PRO A 162 -12.16 -17.05 6.40
C PRO A 162 -12.32 -15.69 5.72
N LEU A 163 -12.94 -14.69 6.39
CA LEU A 163 -13.06 -13.34 5.86
C LEU A 163 -11.69 -12.67 5.73
N LEU A 164 -10.87 -12.77 6.76
CA LEU A 164 -9.50 -12.23 6.74
C LEU A 164 -8.65 -12.88 5.65
N THR A 165 -8.81 -14.20 5.45
CA THR A 165 -8.12 -14.93 4.40
C THR A 165 -8.54 -14.45 2.99
N ALA A 166 -9.82 -14.13 2.80
CA ALA A 166 -10.33 -13.63 1.52
C ALA A 166 -9.73 -12.27 1.11
N VAL A 167 -9.40 -11.40 2.08
CA VAL A 167 -8.79 -10.08 1.82
C VAL A 167 -7.26 -10.07 1.96
N ALA A 168 -6.65 -11.16 2.43
CA ALA A 168 -5.21 -11.27 2.63
C ALA A 168 -4.36 -10.97 1.38
N PRO A 169 -4.79 -11.36 0.15
CA PRO A 169 -4.05 -11.06 -1.07
C PRO A 169 -3.77 -9.57 -1.26
N ILE A 170 -4.78 -8.69 -1.03
CA ILE A 170 -4.57 -7.23 -1.09
C ILE A 170 -3.38 -6.82 -0.22
N VAL A 171 -3.44 -7.16 1.06
CA VAL A 171 -2.42 -6.73 2.04
C VAL A 171 -1.02 -7.26 1.71
N GLN A 172 -0.93 -8.41 1.03
CA GLN A 172 0.36 -8.96 0.60
C GLN A 172 0.86 -8.30 -0.67
N GLU A 173 -0.02 -7.97 -1.60
CA GLU A 173 0.31 -7.26 -2.83
C GLU A 173 0.77 -5.82 -2.53
N GLU A 174 0.17 -5.15 -1.56
CA GLU A 174 0.62 -3.86 -1.06
C GLU A 174 2.10 -3.85 -0.64
N ALA A 175 2.58 -4.91 0.00
CA ALA A 175 4.00 -5.02 0.35
C ALA A 175 4.91 -5.05 -0.89
N ARG A 176 4.43 -5.63 -2.00
CA ARG A 176 5.14 -5.65 -3.29
C ARG A 176 5.09 -4.29 -3.98
N HIS A 177 3.95 -3.62 -3.94
CA HIS A 177 3.76 -2.29 -4.53
C HIS A 177 4.73 -1.28 -3.92
N ILE A 178 4.77 -1.15 -2.60
CA ILE A 178 5.69 -0.22 -1.93
C ILE A 178 7.17 -0.60 -2.09
N LEU A 179 7.47 -1.90 -2.20
CA LEU A 179 8.82 -2.38 -2.45
C LEU A 179 9.28 -2.03 -3.87
N PHE A 180 8.43 -2.28 -4.87
CA PHE A 180 8.67 -1.90 -6.27
C PHE A 180 8.87 -0.39 -6.37
N PHE A 181 7.96 0.41 -5.83
CA PHE A 181 8.02 1.86 -5.86
C PHE A 181 9.33 2.42 -5.25
N ALA A 182 9.75 1.92 -4.08
CA ALA A 182 10.97 2.36 -3.42
C ALA A 182 12.22 2.12 -4.29
N ASN A 183 12.28 0.99 -4.99
CA ASN A 183 13.39 0.65 -5.88
C ASN A 183 13.33 1.42 -7.19
N TRP A 184 12.14 1.57 -7.78
CA TRP A 184 11.93 2.34 -9.00
C TRP A 184 12.32 3.82 -8.81
N ILE A 185 11.88 4.47 -7.74
CA ILE A 185 12.26 5.87 -7.41
C ILE A 185 13.78 6.01 -7.28
N ALA A 186 14.42 5.06 -6.59
CA ALA A 186 15.88 5.08 -6.41
C ALA A 186 16.61 4.85 -7.73
N TYR A 187 16.11 3.94 -8.57
CA TYR A 187 16.63 3.66 -9.90
C TYR A 187 16.56 4.89 -10.81
N CYS A 188 15.39 5.52 -10.92
CA CYS A 188 15.19 6.72 -11.72
C CYS A 188 16.15 7.84 -11.27
N ARG A 189 16.21 8.13 -9.97
CA ARG A 189 17.08 9.15 -9.41
C ARG A 189 18.57 8.87 -9.69
N ALA A 190 19.00 7.62 -9.60
CA ALA A 190 20.42 7.27 -9.79
C ALA A 190 20.91 7.51 -11.23
N ARG A 191 20.02 7.39 -12.21
CA ARG A 191 20.33 7.54 -13.65
C ARG A 191 20.34 8.98 -14.12
N GLU A 192 19.85 9.92 -13.34
CA GLU A 192 19.84 11.32 -13.73
C GLU A 192 21.19 12.01 -13.49
N GLY A 193 21.49 13.03 -14.29
CA GLY A 193 22.61 13.94 -14.06
C GLY A 193 22.37 14.81 -12.81
N ALA A 194 23.35 15.61 -12.38
CA ALA A 194 23.29 16.37 -11.13
C ALA A 194 22.05 17.28 -11.02
N ALA A 195 21.71 18.01 -12.10
CA ALA A 195 20.53 18.88 -12.13
C ALA A 195 19.23 18.08 -12.07
N GLY A 196 19.13 16.97 -12.81
CA GLY A 196 17.98 16.06 -12.78
C GLY A 196 17.79 15.44 -11.41
N LYS A 197 18.86 14.98 -10.74
CA LYS A 197 18.78 14.47 -9.36
C LYS A 197 18.19 15.49 -8.40
N LEU A 198 18.57 16.76 -8.50
CA LEU A 198 18.02 17.81 -7.65
C LEU A 198 16.52 18.02 -7.92
N SER A 199 16.12 18.09 -9.20
CA SER A 199 14.72 18.19 -9.60
C SER A 199 13.90 17.00 -9.11
N HIS A 200 14.42 15.78 -9.30
CA HIS A 200 13.78 14.54 -8.84
C HIS A 200 13.59 14.54 -7.31
N MET A 201 14.65 14.92 -6.56
CA MET A 201 14.55 15.03 -5.10
C MET A 201 13.52 16.08 -4.65
N ALA A 202 13.43 17.21 -5.34
CA ALA A 202 12.40 18.22 -5.06
C ALA A 202 10.98 17.67 -5.29
N ARG A 203 10.76 16.96 -6.40
CA ARG A 203 9.47 16.28 -6.68
C ARG A 203 9.13 15.24 -5.61
N CYS A 204 10.09 14.39 -5.22
CA CYS A 204 9.90 13.44 -4.13
C CYS A 204 9.52 14.13 -2.82
N ALA A 205 10.23 15.20 -2.45
CA ALA A 205 9.93 15.96 -1.24
C ALA A 205 8.55 16.61 -1.30
N MET A 206 8.15 17.17 -2.44
CA MET A 206 6.80 17.73 -2.63
C MET A 206 5.72 16.66 -2.51
N ALA A 207 5.89 15.49 -3.15
CA ALA A 207 4.94 14.40 -3.08
C ALA A 207 4.77 13.87 -1.64
N MET A 208 5.89 13.62 -0.94
CA MET A 208 5.86 13.22 0.48
C MET A 208 5.20 14.27 1.37
N THR A 209 5.52 15.56 1.15
CA THR A 209 4.95 16.66 1.95
C THR A 209 3.45 16.76 1.72
N ALA A 210 2.98 16.63 0.49
CA ALA A 210 1.55 16.60 0.16
C ALA A 210 0.83 15.47 0.91
N GLN A 211 1.42 14.27 0.95
CA GLN A 211 0.87 13.12 1.66
C GLN A 211 0.82 13.32 3.18
N VAL A 212 1.88 13.85 3.78
CA VAL A 212 1.90 14.16 5.22
C VAL A 212 0.88 15.26 5.55
N TRP A 213 0.84 16.33 4.73
CA TRP A 213 -0.07 17.45 4.95
C TRP A 213 -1.54 17.06 4.82
N GLY A 214 -1.88 16.23 3.83
CA GLY A 214 -3.22 15.66 3.69
C GLY A 214 -3.66 14.98 4.99
N ARG A 215 -2.86 14.03 5.49
CA ARG A 215 -3.16 13.27 6.72
C ARG A 215 -3.22 14.15 7.99
N VAL A 216 -2.38 15.17 8.08
CA VAL A 216 -2.44 16.16 9.18
C VAL A 216 -3.73 16.97 9.12
N LYS A 217 -4.15 17.42 7.94
CA LYS A 217 -5.43 18.14 7.77
C LYS A 217 -6.62 17.27 8.20
N THR A 218 -6.67 16.03 7.76
CA THR A 218 -7.75 15.08 8.15
C THR A 218 -7.75 14.86 9.66
N ALA A 219 -6.60 14.62 10.28
CA ALA A 219 -6.51 14.45 11.73
C ALA A 219 -6.97 15.69 12.50
N ILE A 220 -6.65 16.89 12.03
CA ILE A 220 -7.11 18.16 12.64
C ILE A 220 -8.62 18.32 12.44
N SER A 221 -9.16 18.01 11.26
CA SER A 221 -10.61 18.07 10.99
C SER A 221 -11.39 17.13 11.89
N ALA A 222 -10.97 15.88 12.00
CA ALA A 222 -11.56 14.89 12.90
C ALA A 222 -11.51 15.34 14.37
N ALA A 223 -10.38 15.91 14.83
CA ALA A 223 -10.25 16.40 16.19
C ALA A 223 -11.15 17.62 16.50
N ARG A 224 -11.59 18.36 15.47
CA ARG A 224 -12.50 19.52 15.60
C ARG A 224 -13.99 19.17 15.49
N GLY A 225 -14.33 17.90 15.29
CA GLY A 225 -15.72 17.45 15.14
C GLY A 225 -16.40 17.95 13.86
N GLY A 226 -15.63 18.23 12.81
CA GLY A 226 -16.15 18.69 11.52
C GLY A 226 -16.75 17.52 10.72
N ASP A 227 -18.04 17.63 10.37
CA ASP A 227 -18.72 16.72 9.42
C ASP A 227 -18.25 16.93 7.95
N ASP A 228 -17.39 17.89 7.69
CA ASP A 228 -16.87 18.25 6.36
C ASP A 228 -15.58 17.47 5.99
N ALA A 229 -15.48 16.20 6.38
CA ALA A 229 -14.38 15.33 5.96
C ALA A 229 -14.57 14.79 4.52
N GLY A 230 -15.21 15.57 3.66
CA GLY A 230 -15.37 15.31 2.22
C GLY A 230 -14.13 15.74 1.44
N GLY A 231 -12.96 15.22 1.76
CA GLY A 231 -11.74 15.59 1.07
C GLY A 231 -10.61 14.59 1.25
N GLU A 232 -10.38 13.81 0.22
CA GLU A 232 -9.10 13.20 -0.17
C GLU A 232 -8.44 12.19 0.80
N GLU A 233 -8.40 10.93 0.41
CA GLU A 233 -7.41 9.86 0.69
C GLU A 233 -7.10 9.47 2.16
N ASN A 234 -7.69 10.03 3.21
CA ASN A 234 -7.12 9.87 4.56
C ASN A 234 -8.07 9.39 5.66
N ASP A 235 -9.36 9.14 5.35
CA ASP A 235 -10.35 8.76 6.38
C ASP A 235 -10.33 7.26 6.72
N PHE A 236 -9.82 6.42 5.80
CA PHE A 236 -9.73 4.98 5.96
C PHE A 236 -9.04 4.60 7.28
N MET A 237 -7.91 5.23 7.58
CA MET A 237 -7.07 4.89 8.72
C MET A 237 -7.70 5.25 10.07
N MET A 238 -8.38 6.39 10.14
CA MET A 238 -9.02 6.86 11.37
C MET A 238 -10.27 6.05 11.69
N GLY A 239 -11.08 5.75 10.68
CA GLY A 239 -12.32 4.97 10.85
C GLY A 239 -12.07 3.52 11.29
N VAL A 240 -11.01 2.87 10.76
CA VAL A 240 -10.66 1.50 11.17
C VAL A 240 -10.22 1.44 12.62
N LYS A 241 -9.39 2.38 13.07
CA LYS A 241 -8.89 2.41 14.47
C LYS A 241 -10.04 2.46 15.47
N ASP A 242 -11.00 3.36 15.24
CA ASP A 242 -12.13 3.56 16.17
C ASP A 242 -13.09 2.37 16.17
N SER A 243 -13.13 1.59 15.08
CA SER A 243 -13.99 0.41 14.94
C SER A 243 -13.41 -0.86 15.60
N LEU A 244 -12.11 -0.90 15.91
CA LEU A 244 -11.45 -2.13 16.35
C LEU A 244 -11.33 -2.28 17.88
N ASP A 245 -11.60 -1.26 18.69
CA ASP A 245 -11.53 -1.29 20.19
C ASP A 245 -10.30 -2.04 20.79
N VAL A 246 -9.36 -2.50 19.95
CA VAL A 246 -8.26 -3.41 20.30
C VAL A 246 -6.98 -2.67 20.63
N VAL A 247 -6.90 -1.40 20.24
CA VAL A 247 -5.68 -0.60 20.41
C VAL A 247 -5.80 0.29 21.62
N SER A 248 -5.07 -0.04 22.68
CA SER A 248 -5.08 0.73 23.94
C SER A 248 -4.34 2.08 23.83
N SER A 249 -3.43 2.24 22.85
CA SER A 249 -2.71 3.52 22.66
C SER A 249 -2.16 3.68 21.24
N PRO A 250 -1.94 4.94 20.77
CA PRO A 250 -1.27 5.22 19.50
C PRO A 250 0.13 4.59 19.41
N ARG A 251 0.84 4.52 20.52
CA ARG A 251 2.16 3.87 20.59
C ARG A 251 2.10 2.38 20.31
N GLN A 252 1.07 1.70 20.80
CA GLN A 252 0.87 0.28 20.52
C GLN A 252 0.56 0.04 19.05
N LEU A 253 -0.31 0.87 18.44
CA LEU A 253 -0.59 0.79 17.01
C LEU A 253 0.69 0.92 16.18
N LEU A 254 1.49 1.96 16.45
CA LEU A 254 2.76 2.17 15.74
C LEU A 254 3.72 0.99 15.90
N ALA A 255 3.78 0.36 17.08
CA ALA A 255 4.63 -0.81 17.32
C ALA A 255 4.17 -2.02 16.49
N VAL A 256 2.86 -2.27 16.41
CA VAL A 256 2.30 -3.34 15.57
C VAL A 256 2.57 -3.06 14.09
N CYS A 257 2.32 -1.83 13.61
CA CYS A 257 2.60 -1.45 12.22
C CYS A 257 4.08 -1.64 11.86
N LEU A 258 5.02 -1.26 12.73
CA LEU A 258 6.45 -1.45 12.53
C LEU A 258 6.82 -2.94 12.42
N SER A 259 6.29 -3.77 13.33
CA SER A 259 6.53 -5.21 13.33
C SER A 259 5.98 -5.89 12.07
N GLU A 260 4.75 -5.53 11.67
CA GLU A 260 4.11 -6.11 10.49
C GLU A 260 4.77 -5.64 9.19
N ASN A 261 5.18 -4.37 9.09
CA ASN A 261 5.96 -3.88 7.95
C ASN A 261 7.25 -4.70 7.76
N ASP A 262 8.01 -4.90 8.84
CA ASP A 262 9.25 -5.66 8.78
C ASP A 262 8.97 -7.14 8.42
N ARG A 263 7.92 -7.75 9.00
CA ARG A 263 7.51 -9.13 8.72
C ARG A 263 7.10 -9.35 7.27
N ARG A 264 6.30 -8.42 6.69
CA ARG A 264 5.80 -8.57 5.31
C ARG A 264 6.86 -8.33 4.27
N LEU A 265 7.85 -7.48 4.56
CA LEU A 265 8.95 -7.23 3.66
C LEU A 265 10.10 -8.25 3.78
N ALA A 266 10.16 -9.01 4.86
CA ALA A 266 11.24 -9.98 5.12
C ALA A 266 11.41 -11.08 4.05
N PRO A 267 10.33 -11.64 3.43
CA PRO A 267 10.48 -12.70 2.43
C PRO A 267 11.15 -12.27 1.12
N TYR A 268 11.16 -10.97 0.82
CA TYR A 268 11.70 -10.47 -0.45
C TYR A 268 13.23 -10.36 -0.42
N ASP A 269 13.84 -10.39 -1.60
CA ASP A 269 15.29 -10.33 -1.79
C ASP A 269 15.92 -9.19 -0.95
N PRO A 270 16.89 -9.49 -0.06
CA PRO A 270 17.47 -8.50 0.85
C PRO A 270 18.27 -7.38 0.15
N ARG A 271 18.62 -7.55 -1.13
CA ARG A 271 19.30 -6.53 -1.94
C ARG A 271 18.37 -5.41 -2.40
N LEU A 272 17.04 -5.63 -2.34
CA LEU A 272 16.06 -4.59 -2.64
C LEU A 272 16.02 -3.53 -1.55
N LEU A 273 15.91 -2.28 -1.96
CA LEU A 273 15.70 -1.17 -1.02
C LEU A 273 14.33 -1.28 -0.35
N ARG A 274 14.32 -1.08 0.95
CA ARG A 274 13.07 -1.05 1.73
C ARG A 274 12.55 0.38 1.86
N PRO A 275 11.23 0.63 1.80
CA PRO A 275 10.67 1.94 2.11
C PRO A 275 10.96 2.28 3.58
N THR A 276 11.76 3.32 3.82
CA THR A 276 12.24 3.64 5.18
C THR A 276 11.64 4.91 5.78
N PHE A 277 11.00 5.75 4.97
CA PHE A 277 10.52 7.05 5.42
C PHE A 277 9.43 6.91 6.49
N VAL A 278 8.34 6.18 6.18
CA VAL A 278 7.22 6.00 7.11
C VAL A 278 7.64 5.22 8.37
N PRO A 279 8.39 4.12 8.30
CA PRO A 279 8.91 3.46 9.50
C PRO A 279 9.80 4.35 10.38
N LYS A 280 10.62 5.22 9.79
CA LYS A 280 11.43 6.19 10.57
C LYS A 280 10.56 7.21 11.27
N LEU A 281 9.56 7.76 10.56
CA LEU A 281 8.60 8.69 11.14
C LEU A 281 7.81 8.04 12.28
N ALA A 282 7.31 6.82 12.08
CA ALA A 282 6.60 6.05 13.09
C ALA A 282 7.45 5.80 14.35
N ARG A 283 8.73 5.42 14.18
CA ARG A 283 9.67 5.26 15.31
C ARG A 283 9.92 6.58 16.06
N ALA A 284 9.96 7.71 15.34
CA ALA A 284 10.10 9.02 15.98
C ALA A 284 8.85 9.41 16.77
N LEU A 285 7.66 9.22 16.18
CA LEU A 285 6.38 9.49 16.82
C LEU A 285 6.16 8.60 18.04
N ALA A 286 6.49 7.32 17.97
CA ALA A 286 6.35 6.37 19.10
C ALA A 286 7.17 6.76 20.36
N ARG A 287 8.12 7.69 20.25
CA ARG A 287 8.89 8.21 21.39
C ARG A 287 8.17 9.35 22.14
N VAL A 288 7.20 10.00 21.50
CA VAL A 288 6.53 11.21 22.02
C VAL A 288 5.05 11.01 22.27
N VAL A 289 4.43 9.98 21.66
CA VAL A 289 3.03 9.62 21.93
C VAL A 289 2.94 8.66 23.13
N PRO A 290 1.86 8.75 23.95
CA PRO A 290 1.63 7.88 25.09
C PRO A 290 1.34 6.43 24.72
#